data_a41000d3cf9ac36c09df0a67ec91580b
#
_entry.id   a41000d3cf9ac36c09df0a67ec91580b
#
_cell.length_a   1.000
_cell.length_b   1.000
_cell.length_c   1.000
_cell.angle_alpha   90.00
_cell.angle_beta   90.00
_cell.angle_gamma   90.00
#
_symmetry.space_group_name_H-M   'P 1'
#
loop_
_entity.id
_entity.type
_entity.pdbx_description
1 polymer ?
#
loop_
_entity_poly.entity_id
_entity_poly.type
_entity_poly.pdbx_seq_one_letter_code
_entity_poly.pdbx_strand_id
1 'polypeptide(L)'
;MFIPQEQRLFMLSSKNKAYLKSYAHSHDILKFNIGKDLIDHNVIKTLSNGLEKYELIKVAFLKSSIENEDLNELILDLSSNLNAEVIQKIGKTIILYRENKKSPYHITF
;
A
#
# COMPACT_ATOMS: atom_id res chain seq x y z
N MET A 1 11.43 5.72 20.79
CA MET A 1 11.17 4.99 20.38
C MET A 1 10.70 5.02 19.92
N PHE A 2 10.35 5.11 19.81
CA PHE A 2 9.78 4.53 19.38
C PHE A 2 9.56 4.37 18.77
N ILE A 3 9.44 4.54 18.54
CA ILE A 3 9.10 3.84 17.84
C ILE A 3 8.83 3.93 17.04
N PRO A 4 8.72 4.45 16.69
CA PRO A 4 8.30 4.03 15.99
C PRO A 4 8.55 3.39 15.25
N GLN A 5 9.03 3.15 15.20
CA GLN A 5 9.26 2.11 14.74
C GLN A 5 8.89 1.16 15.23
N GLU A 6 8.51 1.47 16.06
CA GLU A 6 7.96 0.48 16.58
C GLU A 6 7.07 -0.14 15.73
N GLN A 7 6.52 0.37 14.85
CA GLN A 7 5.80 -0.29 13.96
C GLN A 7 6.52 -1.19 13.16
N ARG A 8 7.80 -0.99 13.10
CA ARG A 8 8.68 -1.91 12.45
C ARG A 8 8.64 -3.19 13.13
N LEU A 9 8.32 -3.14 14.42
CA LEU A 9 8.21 -4.33 15.20
C LEU A 9 7.04 -5.16 14.72
N PHE A 10 6.12 -4.54 13.98
CA PHE A 10 4.96 -5.22 13.52
C PHE A 10 5.02 -5.56 12.06
N MET A 11 6.23 -5.66 11.52
CA MET A 11 6.36 -6.09 10.16
C MET A 11 5.76 -7.46 10.00
N LEU A 12 5.10 -7.67 8.87
CA LEU A 12 4.43 -8.92 8.61
C LEU A 12 5.42 -10.05 8.40
N SER A 13 5.08 -11.23 8.89
CA SER A 13 5.88 -12.42 8.63
C SER A 13 5.71 -12.81 7.17
N SER A 14 6.61 -13.66 6.68
CA SER A 14 6.51 -14.18 5.32
C SER A 14 5.19 -14.90 5.09
N LYS A 15 4.73 -15.63 6.12
CA LYS A 15 3.47 -16.35 6.03
C LYS A 15 2.29 -15.41 5.86
N ASN A 16 2.28 -14.31 6.64
CA ASN A 16 1.18 -13.35 6.56
C ASN A 16 1.23 -12.57 5.25
N LYS A 17 2.42 -12.25 4.76
CA LYS A 17 2.54 -11.62 3.45
C LYS A 17 2.02 -12.52 2.35
N ALA A 18 2.33 -13.82 2.42
CA ALA A 18 1.84 -14.78 1.43
C ALA A 18 0.31 -14.85 1.45
N TYR A 19 -0.27 -14.82 2.65
CA TYR A 19 -1.71 -14.81 2.79
C TYR A 19 -2.32 -13.58 2.13
N LEU A 20 -1.72 -12.41 2.38
CA LEU A 20 -2.23 -11.15 1.81
C LEU A 20 -2.08 -11.11 0.30
N LYS A 21 -1.00 -11.67 -0.24
CA LYS A 21 -0.84 -11.77 -1.69
C LYS A 21 -1.97 -12.61 -2.29
N SER A 22 -2.22 -13.75 -1.68
CA SER A 22 -3.29 -14.65 -2.12
C SER A 22 -4.64 -13.96 -2.03
N TYR A 23 -4.88 -13.27 -0.92
CA TYR A 23 -6.13 -12.53 -0.71
C TYR A 23 -6.32 -11.48 -1.80
N ALA A 24 -5.26 -10.73 -2.12
CA ALA A 24 -5.34 -9.67 -3.12
C ALA A 24 -5.65 -10.20 -4.51
N HIS A 25 -5.20 -11.42 -4.81
CA HIS A 25 -5.45 -12.01 -6.13
C HIS A 25 -6.77 -12.75 -6.21
N SER A 26 -7.34 -13.15 -5.08
CA SER A 26 -8.60 -13.88 -5.06
C SER A 26 -9.81 -13.00 -4.74
N HIS A 27 -9.57 -11.75 -4.36
CA HIS A 27 -10.65 -10.81 -4.03
C HIS A 27 -10.52 -9.58 -4.92
N ASP A 28 -11.62 -8.90 -5.12
CA ASP A 28 -11.64 -7.66 -5.92
C ASP A 28 -11.29 -6.50 -5.00
N ILE A 29 -10.00 -6.27 -4.80
CA ILE A 29 -9.57 -5.20 -3.90
C ILE A 29 -9.57 -3.86 -4.65
N LEU A 30 -9.68 -2.78 -3.88
CA LEU A 30 -9.74 -1.44 -4.43
C LEU A 30 -8.44 -1.08 -5.13
N LYS A 31 -8.56 -0.54 -6.34
CA LYS A 31 -7.41 -0.18 -7.15
C LYS A 31 -7.40 1.30 -7.44
N PHE A 32 -6.23 1.91 -7.29
CA PHE A 32 -6.00 3.32 -7.61
C PHE A 32 -4.95 3.43 -8.70
N ASN A 33 -5.13 4.42 -9.57
CA ASN A 33 -4.13 4.72 -10.59
C ASN A 33 -3.51 6.06 -10.25
N ILE A 34 -2.19 6.12 -10.16
CA ILE A 34 -1.48 7.36 -9.91
C ILE A 34 -0.99 7.91 -11.25
N GLY A 35 -1.47 9.08 -11.57
CA GLY A 35 -1.17 9.70 -12.84
C GLY A 35 -0.08 10.74 -12.76
N LYS A 36 -0.27 11.80 -13.54
CA LYS A 36 0.72 12.81 -13.79
C LYS A 36 1.17 13.58 -12.54
N ASP A 37 0.26 13.81 -11.62
CA ASP A 37 0.57 14.58 -10.42
C ASP A 37 1.29 13.76 -9.35
N LEU A 38 1.42 12.48 -9.60
CA LEU A 38 2.15 11.59 -8.70
C LEU A 38 1.67 11.69 -7.26
N ILE A 39 2.60 11.81 -6.33
CA ILE A 39 2.29 11.76 -4.90
C ILE A 39 2.13 13.16 -4.36
N ASP A 40 0.89 13.64 -4.31
CA ASP A 40 0.60 14.91 -3.68
C ASP A 40 -0.30 14.66 -2.46
N HIS A 41 -0.67 15.73 -1.79
CA HIS A 41 -1.45 15.64 -0.57
C HIS A 41 -2.81 14.95 -0.79
N ASN A 42 -3.46 15.26 -1.91
CA ASN A 42 -4.77 14.67 -2.21
C ASN A 42 -4.67 13.19 -2.51
N VAL A 43 -3.63 12.78 -3.21
CA VAL A 43 -3.39 11.38 -3.52
C VAL A 43 -3.16 10.61 -2.22
N ILE A 44 -2.30 11.14 -1.35
CA ILE A 44 -2.01 10.50 -0.06
C ILE A 44 -3.29 10.33 0.76
N LYS A 45 -4.11 11.37 0.81
CA LYS A 45 -5.35 11.33 1.56
C LYS A 45 -6.32 10.27 1.01
N THR A 46 -6.44 10.22 -0.31
CA THR A 46 -7.32 9.26 -0.97
C THR A 46 -6.88 7.82 -0.68
N LEU A 47 -5.58 7.56 -0.81
CA LEU A 47 -5.05 6.22 -0.56
C LEU A 47 -5.17 5.85 0.92
N SER A 48 -4.93 6.80 1.80
CA SER A 48 -5.06 6.58 3.23
C SER A 48 -6.50 6.20 3.60
N ASN A 49 -7.47 6.87 2.99
CA ASN A 49 -8.88 6.55 3.22
C ASN A 49 -9.21 5.13 2.76
N GLY A 50 -8.63 4.71 1.64
CA GLY A 50 -8.81 3.35 1.15
C GLY A 50 -8.22 2.31 2.09
N LEU A 51 -7.02 2.58 2.61
CA LEU A 51 -6.38 1.69 3.58
C LEU A 51 -7.15 1.65 4.89
N GLU A 52 -7.68 2.80 5.31
CA GLU A 52 -8.45 2.88 6.54
C GLU A 52 -9.66 1.96 6.48
N LYS A 53 -10.30 1.90 5.32
CA LYS A 53 -11.51 1.12 5.15
C LYS A 53 -11.26 -0.34 4.83
N TYR A 54 -10.30 -0.61 3.94
CA TYR A 54 -10.12 -1.97 3.43
C TYR A 54 -8.84 -2.65 3.86
N GLU A 55 -7.90 -1.93 4.44
CA GLU A 55 -6.59 -2.41 4.88
C GLU A 55 -5.66 -2.84 3.73
N LEU A 56 -6.19 -3.24 2.60
CA LEU A 56 -5.41 -3.75 1.47
C LEU A 56 -5.87 -3.05 0.21
N ILE A 57 -4.95 -2.40 -0.50
CA ILE A 57 -5.26 -1.71 -1.74
C ILE A 57 -4.19 -1.99 -2.78
N LYS A 58 -4.55 -1.78 -4.03
CA LYS A 58 -3.63 -1.92 -5.16
C LYS A 58 -3.41 -0.54 -5.74
N VAL A 59 -2.15 -0.20 -6.02
CA VAL A 59 -1.80 1.09 -6.61
C VAL A 59 -1.01 0.84 -7.88
N ALA A 60 -1.51 1.36 -9.00
CA ALA A 60 -0.84 1.24 -10.28
C ALA A 60 -0.28 2.60 -10.68
N PHE A 61 1.00 2.63 -11.06
CA PHE A 61 1.64 3.84 -11.53
C PHE A 61 1.55 3.89 -13.04
N LEU A 62 0.95 4.95 -13.56
CA LEU A 62 0.81 5.10 -15.01
C LEU A 62 2.19 5.40 -15.61
N LYS A 63 2.43 4.86 -16.79
CA LYS A 63 3.73 4.98 -17.43
C LYS A 63 4.19 6.43 -17.54
N SER A 64 3.28 7.31 -17.93
CA SER A 64 3.63 8.71 -18.11
C SER A 64 4.01 9.40 -16.81
N SER A 65 3.54 8.90 -15.67
CA SER A 65 3.80 9.54 -14.40
C SER A 65 5.17 9.20 -13.83
N ILE A 66 5.84 8.17 -14.36
CA ILE A 66 7.13 7.74 -13.82
C ILE A 66 8.24 7.76 -14.87
N GLU A 67 8.01 8.45 -15.96
CA GLU A 67 8.96 8.45 -17.07
C GLU A 67 10.35 8.89 -16.66
N ASN A 68 10.44 9.89 -15.81
CA ASN A 68 11.71 10.45 -15.36
C ASN A 68 11.94 10.26 -13.86
N GLU A 69 11.25 9.30 -13.26
CA GLU A 69 11.33 9.07 -11.83
C GLU A 69 11.79 7.66 -11.53
N ASP A 70 12.42 7.49 -10.38
CA ASP A 70 12.80 6.16 -9.91
C ASP A 70 11.57 5.54 -9.23
N LEU A 71 11.03 4.50 -9.84
CA LEU A 71 9.82 3.85 -9.32
C LEU A 71 10.02 3.35 -7.89
N ASN A 72 11.20 2.82 -7.59
CA ASN A 72 11.46 2.31 -6.24
C ASN A 72 11.43 3.42 -5.19
N GLU A 73 11.95 4.60 -5.55
CA GLU A 73 11.90 5.75 -4.65
C GLU A 73 10.48 6.22 -4.45
N LEU A 74 9.68 6.22 -5.51
CA LEU A 74 8.28 6.61 -5.41
C LEU A 74 7.51 5.65 -4.51
N ILE A 75 7.78 4.36 -4.63
CA ILE A 75 7.12 3.36 -3.80
C ILE A 75 7.50 3.55 -2.33
N LEU A 76 8.78 3.77 -2.07
CA LEU A 76 9.26 3.99 -0.71
C LEU A 76 8.63 5.24 -0.09
N ASP A 77 8.61 6.31 -0.86
CA ASP A 77 8.03 7.57 -0.42
C ASP A 77 6.54 7.41 -0.11
N LEU A 78 5.82 6.72 -1.01
CA LEU A 78 4.40 6.51 -0.84
C LEU A 78 4.10 5.66 0.38
N SER A 79 4.80 4.53 0.53
CA SER A 79 4.56 3.64 1.66
C SER A 79 4.90 4.30 2.99
N SER A 80 5.95 5.13 3.00
CA SER A 80 6.32 5.87 4.20
C SER A 80 5.26 6.88 4.59
N ASN A 81 4.78 7.63 3.60
CA ASN A 81 3.74 8.64 3.86
C ASN A 81 2.44 8.02 4.32
N LEU A 82 2.15 6.82 3.88
CA LEU A 82 0.92 6.12 4.24
C LEU A 82 1.09 5.24 5.47
N ASN A 83 2.32 5.06 5.92
CA ASN A 83 2.64 4.15 7.01
C ASN A 83 2.09 2.77 6.68
N ALA A 84 2.30 2.34 5.45
CA ALA A 84 1.80 1.08 4.92
C ALA A 84 2.95 0.21 4.49
N GLU A 85 2.71 -1.09 4.44
CA GLU A 85 3.73 -2.04 4.03
C GLU A 85 3.46 -2.51 2.61
N VAL A 86 4.52 -2.60 1.79
CA VAL A 86 4.41 -3.11 0.43
C VAL A 86 4.40 -4.63 0.50
N ILE A 87 3.28 -5.21 0.10
CA ILE A 87 3.10 -6.66 0.12
C ILE A 87 3.69 -7.31 -1.12
N GLN A 88 3.52 -6.66 -2.26
CA GLN A 88 4.00 -7.21 -3.52
C GLN A 88 4.14 -6.09 -4.54
N LYS A 89 5.13 -6.23 -5.41
CA LYS A 89 5.31 -5.34 -6.56
C LYS A 89 5.25 -6.19 -7.81
N ILE A 90 4.36 -5.83 -8.72
CA ILE A 90 4.20 -6.51 -10.00
C ILE A 90 4.28 -5.45 -11.10
N GLY A 91 5.44 -5.37 -11.76
CA GLY A 91 5.64 -4.32 -12.77
C GLY A 91 5.52 -2.95 -12.15
N LYS A 92 4.54 -2.17 -12.58
CA LYS A 92 4.29 -0.82 -12.06
C LYS A 92 3.10 -0.77 -11.12
N THR A 93 2.72 -1.91 -10.58
CA THR A 93 1.62 -2.00 -9.63
C THR A 93 2.15 -2.54 -8.32
N ILE A 94 1.69 -1.96 -7.22
CA ILE A 94 2.05 -2.44 -5.90
C ILE A 94 0.79 -2.74 -5.10
N ILE A 95 0.93 -3.63 -4.13
CA ILE A 95 -0.13 -3.96 -3.19
C ILE A 95 0.34 -3.45 -1.84
N LEU A 96 -0.47 -2.61 -1.22
CA LEU A 96 -0.16 -2.00 0.07
C LEU A 96 -1.11 -2.49 1.14
N TYR A 97 -0.59 -2.67 2.33
CA TYR A 97 -1.36 -3.12 3.48
C TYR A 97 -1.10 -2.24 4.70
N ARG A 98 -2.17 -1.87 5.40
CA ARG A 98 -2.08 -1.19 6.68
C ARG A 98 -3.20 -1.70 7.56
N GLU A 99 -2.85 -2.33 8.68
CA GLU A 99 -3.83 -2.90 9.58
C GLU A 99 -4.72 -1.83 10.20
N ASN A 100 -6.02 -2.10 10.27
CA ASN A 100 -6.97 -1.26 10.98
C ASN A 100 -8.06 -2.16 11.58
N LYS A 101 -7.88 -2.51 12.84
CA LYS A 101 -8.79 -3.44 13.51
C LYS A 101 -10.21 -2.91 13.63
N LYS A 102 -10.40 -1.62 13.41
CA LYS A 102 -11.73 -1.01 13.46
C LYS A 102 -12.43 -1.03 12.10
N SER A 103 -11.74 -1.49 11.08
CA SER A 103 -12.31 -1.56 9.75
C SER A 103 -13.42 -2.60 9.70
N PRO A 104 -14.56 -2.30 9.01
CA PRO A 104 -15.60 -3.29 8.83
C PRO A 104 -15.14 -4.45 7.95
N TYR A 105 -14.03 -4.28 7.24
CA TYR A 105 -13.47 -5.31 6.36
C TYR A 105 -12.13 -5.82 6.88
N HIS A 106 -11.91 -5.76 8.18
CA HIS A 106 -10.66 -6.18 8.79
C HIS A 106 -10.29 -7.61 8.37
N ILE A 107 -9.06 -7.76 7.87
CA ILE A 107 -8.56 -9.06 7.40
C ILE A 107 -7.92 -9.78 8.58
N THR A 108 -8.37 -10.98 8.83
CA THR A 108 -7.86 -11.81 9.94
C THR A 108 -6.99 -12.91 9.37
N PHE A 109 -5.83 -13.10 9.94
CA PHE A 109 -4.93 -14.18 9.55
C PHE A 109 -5.01 -15.33 10.56
#